data_044d35d9f5578fe99b23727ad8fb6dd5
#
_entry.id   044d35d9f5578fe99b23727ad8fb6dd5
#
_cell.length_a   1.000
_cell.length_b   1.000
_cell.length_c   1.000
_cell.angle_alpha   90.00
_cell.angle_beta   90.00
_cell.angle_gamma   90.00
#
_symmetry.space_group_name_H-M   'P 1'
#
loop_
_entity.id
_entity.type
_entity.pdbx_description
1 polymer ?
#
loop_
_entity_poly.entity_id
_entity_poly.type
_entity_poly.pdbx_seq_one_letter_code
_entity_poly.pdbx_strand_id
1 'polypeptide(L)'
;NTIIGAQADTNNDDAENQIVIGYNALGTGDNQIALGNTNITHIKAQVTSITGYSDNRIKRDVRDSELGLEFIRELRPVSYRWKNPADYPPELREQRFAGDTATRPADNDTVHDGLIAQEVRDVLDRLGLDWSGWSANTSDGKQGIQYGALTVPLVRAVQELDNSLRQRDEMVVSLETELAAQRSRSASQQLQIDALLE
;
A
#
# COMPACT_ATOMS: atom_id res chain seq x y z
N ASN A 1 27.44 10.67 -7.99
CA ASN A 1 26.29 11.42 -7.51
C ASN A 1 26.00 12.63 -8.40
N THR A 2 24.73 13.02 -8.53
CA THR A 2 24.29 14.23 -9.22
C THR A 2 23.56 15.13 -8.23
N ILE A 3 24.10 16.32 -7.93
CA ILE A 3 23.53 17.22 -6.93
C ILE A 3 23.27 18.56 -7.60
N ILE A 4 22.01 19.01 -7.59
CA ILE A 4 21.58 20.24 -8.26
C ILE A 4 20.72 21.06 -7.29
N GLY A 5 21.20 22.22 -6.88
CA GLY A 5 20.49 23.17 -6.03
C GLY A 5 21.36 23.74 -4.93
N ALA A 6 21.04 24.97 -4.47
CA ALA A 6 21.74 25.55 -3.34
C ALA A 6 21.50 24.71 -2.07
N GLN A 7 22.53 24.40 -1.31
CA GLN A 7 22.49 23.58 -0.10
C GLN A 7 21.99 22.13 -0.31
N ALA A 8 21.87 21.66 -1.56
CA ALA A 8 21.61 20.26 -1.83
C ALA A 8 22.87 19.43 -1.50
N ASP A 9 22.68 18.21 -0.98
CA ASP A 9 23.77 17.31 -0.63
C ASP A 9 23.34 15.84 -0.57
N THR A 10 24.33 14.95 -0.58
CA THR A 10 24.12 13.52 -0.28
C THR A 10 23.84 13.31 1.20
N ASN A 11 23.40 12.10 1.57
CA ASN A 11 23.14 11.77 2.98
C ASN A 11 24.41 11.52 3.80
N ASN A 12 25.56 11.24 3.14
CA ASN A 12 26.86 11.02 3.78
C ASN A 12 28.01 11.20 2.75
N ASP A 13 29.25 11.21 3.22
CA ASP A 13 30.46 11.44 2.40
C ASP A 13 30.77 10.28 1.44
N ASP A 14 30.39 9.05 1.81
CA ASP A 14 30.61 7.82 1.04
C ASP A 14 29.42 7.45 0.14
N ALA A 15 28.47 8.38 -0.05
CA ALA A 15 27.24 8.15 -0.81
C ALA A 15 27.50 7.76 -2.27
N GLU A 16 26.80 6.73 -2.74
CA GLU A 16 26.93 6.21 -4.11
C GLU A 16 25.62 6.31 -4.90
N ASN A 17 25.75 6.69 -6.19
CA ASN A 17 24.66 6.68 -7.16
C ASN A 17 23.38 7.41 -6.69
N GLN A 18 23.56 8.60 -6.08
CA GLN A 18 22.44 9.45 -5.67
C GLN A 18 22.21 10.58 -6.69
N ILE A 19 20.93 10.91 -6.91
CA ILE A 19 20.51 12.11 -7.63
C ILE A 19 19.70 12.96 -6.64
N VAL A 20 20.18 14.17 -6.31
CA VAL A 20 19.57 15.08 -5.35
C VAL A 20 19.30 16.41 -6.04
N ILE A 21 18.04 16.79 -6.15
CA ILE A 21 17.63 17.99 -6.90
C ILE A 21 16.71 18.85 -6.03
N GLY A 22 17.06 20.11 -5.85
CA GLY A 22 16.24 21.11 -5.19
C GLY A 22 17.00 21.92 -4.15
N TYR A 23 16.48 23.09 -3.77
CA TYR A 23 17.00 23.87 -2.68
C TYR A 23 16.96 23.07 -1.38
N ASN A 24 18.08 22.96 -0.67
CA ASN A 24 18.15 22.27 0.61
C ASN A 24 17.65 20.81 0.56
N ALA A 25 17.76 20.16 -0.58
CA ALA A 25 17.43 18.74 -0.72
C ALA A 25 18.54 17.87 -0.14
N LEU A 26 18.19 16.78 0.51
CA LEU A 26 19.13 15.82 1.09
C LEU A 26 18.89 14.43 0.52
N GLY A 27 19.95 13.72 0.16
CA GLY A 27 19.91 12.32 -0.23
C GLY A 27 19.39 11.45 0.93
N THR A 28 18.72 10.35 0.61
CA THR A 28 18.09 9.47 1.59
C THR A 28 18.71 8.08 1.66
N GLY A 29 19.60 7.76 0.73
CA GLY A 29 20.33 6.49 0.66
C GLY A 29 20.94 6.27 -0.72
N ASP A 30 21.82 5.30 -0.84
CA ASP A 30 22.46 4.93 -2.11
C ASP A 30 21.44 4.41 -3.13
N ASN A 31 21.75 4.61 -4.42
CA ASN A 31 20.89 4.21 -5.54
C ASN A 31 19.49 4.86 -5.51
N GLN A 32 19.35 6.07 -4.99
CA GLN A 32 18.08 6.78 -4.84
C GLN A 32 18.08 8.15 -5.50
N ILE A 33 16.87 8.62 -5.82
CA ILE A 33 16.62 9.96 -6.33
C ILE A 33 15.79 10.72 -5.30
N ALA A 34 16.31 11.84 -4.79
CA ALA A 34 15.62 12.77 -3.91
C ALA A 34 15.22 14.02 -4.69
N LEU A 35 13.92 14.35 -4.71
CA LEU A 35 13.38 15.53 -5.39
C LEU A 35 12.81 16.51 -4.36
N GLY A 36 13.53 17.61 -4.13
CA GLY A 36 13.12 18.67 -3.21
C GLY A 36 13.32 18.32 -1.73
N ASN A 37 12.67 19.07 -0.90
CA ASN A 37 12.71 18.97 0.56
C ASN A 37 11.27 18.88 1.13
N THR A 38 11.10 18.93 2.45
CA THR A 38 9.81 18.84 3.14
C THR A 38 8.83 19.98 2.83
N ASN A 39 9.29 21.06 2.16
CA ASN A 39 8.44 22.18 1.76
C ASN A 39 7.80 22.00 0.37
N ILE A 40 8.18 20.95 -0.39
CA ILE A 40 7.56 20.66 -1.67
C ILE A 40 6.12 20.16 -1.44
N THR A 41 5.15 20.88 -2.00
CA THR A 41 3.73 20.54 -1.89
C THR A 41 3.18 19.83 -3.13
N HIS A 42 3.82 20.03 -4.30
CA HIS A 42 3.34 19.47 -5.56
C HIS A 42 4.49 19.13 -6.50
N ILE A 43 4.37 18.00 -7.18
CA ILE A 43 5.15 17.68 -8.38
C ILE A 43 4.19 17.75 -9.56
N LYS A 44 4.40 18.70 -10.48
CA LYS A 44 3.53 18.90 -11.66
C LYS A 44 4.30 18.52 -12.90
N ALA A 45 3.73 17.59 -13.67
CA ALA A 45 4.26 17.19 -14.97
C ALA A 45 3.09 16.87 -15.93
N GLN A 46 3.31 17.00 -17.24
CA GLN A 46 2.34 16.57 -18.25
C GLN A 46 2.14 15.06 -18.20
N VAL A 47 3.19 14.30 -17.88
CA VAL A 47 3.15 12.84 -17.68
C VAL A 47 3.34 12.57 -16.21
N THR A 48 2.40 11.89 -15.59
CA THR A 48 2.35 11.66 -14.13
C THR A 48 2.82 10.26 -13.71
N SER A 49 3.12 9.37 -14.66
CA SER A 49 3.55 8.00 -14.41
C SER A 49 4.96 7.75 -14.93
N ILE A 50 5.74 7.03 -14.16
CA ILE A 50 7.05 6.49 -14.56
C ILE A 50 6.82 5.04 -14.98
N THR A 51 7.25 4.67 -16.21
CA THR A 51 7.14 3.30 -16.70
C THR A 51 8.25 2.44 -16.10
N GLY A 52 7.90 1.46 -15.30
CA GLY A 52 8.81 0.42 -14.82
C GLY A 52 8.99 -0.69 -15.85
N TYR A 53 10.21 -1.19 -16.01
CA TYR A 53 10.46 -2.38 -16.84
C TYR A 53 9.79 -3.61 -16.21
N SER A 54 9.10 -4.42 -17.04
CA SER A 54 8.37 -5.63 -16.59
C SER A 54 8.54 -6.80 -17.55
N ASP A 55 9.62 -6.81 -18.35
CA ASP A 55 9.93 -7.87 -19.30
C ASP A 55 10.30 -9.17 -18.56
N ASN A 56 9.71 -10.29 -18.96
CA ASN A 56 9.99 -11.61 -18.36
C ASN A 56 11.47 -12.01 -18.44
N ARG A 57 12.19 -11.57 -19.46
CA ARG A 57 13.61 -11.88 -19.68
C ARG A 57 14.56 -11.30 -18.62
N ILE A 58 14.10 -10.29 -17.88
CA ILE A 58 14.87 -9.65 -16.78
C ILE A 58 14.36 -10.06 -15.40
N LYS A 59 13.40 -11.00 -15.33
CA LYS A 59 12.84 -11.51 -14.08
C LYS A 59 13.32 -12.95 -13.85
N ARG A 60 13.46 -13.31 -12.60
CA ARG A 60 13.74 -14.67 -12.15
C ARG A 60 12.77 -15.06 -11.04
N ASP A 61 12.67 -16.34 -10.74
CA ASP A 61 11.88 -16.88 -9.62
C ASP A 61 10.41 -16.40 -9.65
N VAL A 62 9.84 -16.34 -10.87
CA VAL A 62 8.46 -15.86 -11.07
C VAL A 62 7.49 -16.86 -10.46
N ARG A 63 6.69 -16.39 -9.53
CA ARG A 63 5.63 -17.14 -8.82
C ARG A 63 4.41 -16.27 -8.60
N ASP A 64 3.29 -16.91 -8.26
CA ASP A 64 2.09 -16.18 -7.86
C ASP A 64 2.35 -15.32 -6.62
N SER A 65 1.73 -14.14 -6.58
CA SER A 65 1.84 -13.25 -5.44
C SER A 65 1.01 -13.78 -4.26
N GLU A 66 1.60 -13.78 -3.08
CA GLU A 66 0.93 -14.09 -1.82
C GLU A 66 0.23 -12.86 -1.21
N LEU A 67 0.52 -11.66 -1.76
CA LEU A 67 -0.10 -10.39 -1.37
C LEU A 67 -1.48 -10.28 -2.03
N GLY A 68 -2.50 -10.82 -1.39
CA GLY A 68 -3.88 -10.88 -1.90
C GLY A 68 -4.90 -10.25 -0.97
N LEU A 69 -6.08 -10.83 -0.92
CA LEU A 69 -7.23 -10.30 -0.19
C LEU A 69 -6.97 -10.19 1.31
N GLU A 70 -6.27 -11.15 1.91
CA GLU A 70 -5.93 -11.12 3.33
C GLU A 70 -5.07 -9.89 3.67
N PHE A 71 -4.00 -9.65 2.92
CA PHE A 71 -3.15 -8.46 3.08
C PHE A 71 -3.96 -7.17 2.96
N ILE A 72 -4.77 -7.02 1.90
CA ILE A 72 -5.56 -5.80 1.66
C ILE A 72 -6.58 -5.56 2.78
N ARG A 73 -7.21 -6.60 3.33
CA ARG A 73 -8.20 -6.48 4.41
C ARG A 73 -7.61 -6.03 5.74
N GLU A 74 -6.34 -6.35 5.98
CA GLU A 74 -5.63 -5.99 7.21
C GLU A 74 -5.10 -4.54 7.18
N LEU A 75 -5.03 -3.91 6.01
CA LEU A 75 -4.61 -2.51 5.90
C LEU A 75 -5.69 -1.59 6.47
N ARG A 76 -5.26 -0.55 7.19
CA ARG A 76 -6.16 0.46 7.77
C ARG A 76 -6.00 1.80 7.04
N PRO A 77 -6.92 2.18 6.16
CA PRO A 77 -6.96 3.54 5.60
C PRO A 77 -7.22 4.58 6.69
N VAL A 78 -6.50 5.68 6.63
CA VAL A 78 -6.59 6.78 7.59
C VAL A 78 -6.65 8.13 6.89
N SER A 79 -7.29 9.11 7.52
CA SER A 79 -7.17 10.52 7.14
C SER A 79 -6.21 11.21 8.11
N TYR A 80 -5.33 12.07 7.61
CA TYR A 80 -4.32 12.72 8.42
C TYR A 80 -4.00 14.14 7.91
N ARG A 81 -3.31 14.91 8.75
CA ARG A 81 -2.62 16.15 8.36
C ARG A 81 -1.13 16.02 8.63
N TRP A 82 -0.34 16.66 7.81
CA TRP A 82 1.10 16.74 8.07
C TRP A 82 1.40 17.59 9.30
N LYS A 83 2.31 17.10 10.16
CA LYS A 83 2.90 17.92 11.21
C LYS A 83 3.86 18.95 10.61
N ASN A 84 4.10 20.05 11.31
CA ASN A 84 5.23 20.89 10.98
C ASN A 84 6.53 20.12 11.15
N PRO A 85 7.54 20.31 10.28
CA PRO A 85 8.87 19.71 10.47
C PRO A 85 9.51 20.04 11.84
N ALA A 86 9.22 21.23 12.40
CA ALA A 86 9.64 21.59 13.75
C ALA A 86 9.06 20.70 14.87
N ASP A 87 7.90 20.07 14.62
CA ASP A 87 7.21 19.18 15.56
C ASP A 87 7.57 17.70 15.34
N TYR A 88 8.49 17.41 14.41
CA TYR A 88 8.96 16.05 14.22
C TYR A 88 9.77 15.56 15.43
N PRO A 89 9.77 14.25 15.72
CA PRO A 89 10.70 13.66 16.67
C PRO A 89 12.14 14.05 16.34
N PRO A 90 13.02 14.26 17.34
CA PRO A 90 14.38 14.73 17.13
C PRO A 90 15.18 13.92 16.10
N GLU A 91 14.99 12.59 16.10
CA GLU A 91 15.63 11.65 15.17
C GLU A 91 15.19 11.81 13.71
N LEU A 92 14.02 12.40 13.48
CA LEU A 92 13.46 12.64 12.14
C LEU A 92 13.65 14.09 11.67
N ARG A 93 14.22 14.96 12.53
CA ARG A 93 14.57 16.33 12.13
C ARG A 93 15.87 16.31 11.33
N GLU A 94 15.88 17.03 10.25
CA GLU A 94 17.11 17.24 9.49
C GLU A 94 18.10 18.04 10.34
N GLN A 95 19.07 17.37 10.96
CA GLN A 95 20.03 17.97 11.90
C GLN A 95 20.86 19.10 11.27
N ARG A 96 21.09 19.07 9.97
CA ARG A 96 21.84 20.06 9.21
C ARG A 96 21.22 21.47 9.31
N PHE A 97 19.93 21.54 9.62
CA PHE A 97 19.17 22.79 9.70
C PHE A 97 18.48 22.96 11.05
N ALA A 98 19.06 22.47 12.12
CA ALA A 98 18.51 22.54 13.47
C ALA A 98 18.16 23.96 13.96
N GLY A 99 18.60 25.00 13.25
CA GLY A 99 18.22 26.39 13.47
C GLY A 99 17.11 26.92 12.54
N ASP A 100 16.72 26.13 11.53
CA ASP A 100 15.63 26.53 10.63
C ASP A 100 14.30 26.09 11.23
N THR A 101 13.58 27.04 11.77
CA THR A 101 12.18 26.89 12.21
C THR A 101 11.24 26.86 11.01
N ALA A 102 11.65 26.15 9.94
CA ALA A 102 10.87 26.03 8.71
C ALA A 102 9.47 25.51 9.03
N THR A 103 8.56 26.44 9.18
CA THR A 103 7.13 26.13 9.16
C THR A 103 6.80 25.65 7.76
N ARG A 104 6.18 24.47 7.64
CA ARG A 104 5.53 24.12 6.39
C ARG A 104 4.67 25.31 5.97
N PRO A 105 4.68 25.68 4.67
CA PRO A 105 3.72 26.68 4.17
C PRO A 105 2.30 26.21 4.45
N ALA A 106 1.35 27.09 4.32
CA ALA A 106 -0.08 27.06 4.71
C ALA A 106 -0.91 25.80 4.35
N ASP A 107 -0.28 24.67 4.01
CA ASP A 107 -0.91 23.40 3.61
C ASP A 107 -1.09 22.37 4.77
N ASN A 108 -0.76 22.76 5.98
CA ASN A 108 -0.88 21.88 7.15
C ASN A 108 -2.34 21.56 7.52
N ASP A 109 -3.28 22.34 7.01
CA ASP A 109 -4.71 22.15 7.26
C ASP A 109 -5.36 21.21 6.23
N THR A 110 -4.67 20.91 5.13
CA THR A 110 -5.17 19.95 4.14
C THR A 110 -5.24 18.55 4.74
N VAL A 111 -6.42 17.93 4.63
CA VAL A 111 -6.63 16.54 5.00
C VAL A 111 -6.18 15.65 3.85
N HIS A 112 -5.37 14.67 4.17
CA HIS A 112 -4.87 13.64 3.26
C HIS A 112 -5.42 12.29 3.67
N ASP A 113 -5.63 11.41 2.71
CA ASP A 113 -5.97 10.01 2.95
C ASP A 113 -4.76 9.12 2.61
N GLY A 114 -4.56 8.08 3.42
CA GLY A 114 -3.43 7.20 3.20
C GLY A 114 -3.35 6.05 4.21
N LEU A 115 -2.15 5.49 4.32
CA LEU A 115 -1.82 4.40 5.24
C LEU A 115 -0.67 4.84 6.15
N ILE A 116 -0.56 4.25 7.32
CA ILE A 116 0.58 4.41 8.22
C ILE A 116 1.60 3.33 7.92
N ALA A 117 2.83 3.72 7.55
CA ALA A 117 3.86 2.78 7.08
C ALA A 117 4.25 1.75 8.15
N GLN A 118 4.26 2.12 9.43
CA GLN A 118 4.50 1.22 10.54
C GLN A 118 3.41 0.15 10.65
N GLU A 119 2.15 0.54 10.54
CA GLU A 119 1.02 -0.41 10.58
C GLU A 119 1.05 -1.38 9.39
N VAL A 120 1.46 -0.91 8.21
CA VAL A 120 1.68 -1.77 7.05
C VAL A 120 2.80 -2.78 7.32
N ARG A 121 3.91 -2.35 7.94
CA ARG A 121 5.00 -3.26 8.32
C ARG A 121 4.53 -4.30 9.32
N ASP A 122 3.77 -3.90 10.33
CA ASP A 122 3.20 -4.82 11.33
C ASP A 122 2.29 -5.89 10.69
N VAL A 123 1.51 -5.51 9.66
CA VAL A 123 0.69 -6.45 8.88
C VAL A 123 1.58 -7.44 8.13
N LEU A 124 2.61 -6.95 7.42
CA LEU A 124 3.54 -7.80 6.69
C LEU A 124 4.27 -8.80 7.61
N ASP A 125 4.75 -8.33 8.75
CA ASP A 125 5.43 -9.18 9.75
C ASP A 125 4.49 -10.26 10.30
N ARG A 126 3.26 -9.92 10.60
CA ARG A 126 2.25 -10.86 11.10
C ARG A 126 1.88 -11.93 10.06
N LEU A 127 1.82 -11.55 8.79
CA LEU A 127 1.52 -12.46 7.69
C LEU A 127 2.78 -13.23 7.20
N GLY A 128 3.97 -12.87 7.68
CA GLY A 128 5.24 -13.46 7.22
C GLY A 128 5.56 -13.09 5.77
N LEU A 129 5.13 -11.92 5.30
CA LEU A 129 5.25 -11.47 3.92
C LEU A 129 6.26 -10.32 3.78
N ASP A 130 6.89 -10.25 2.61
CA ASP A 130 7.69 -9.11 2.18
C ASP A 130 7.02 -8.39 1.02
N TRP A 131 7.11 -7.06 1.03
CA TRP A 131 6.54 -6.22 -0.02
C TRP A 131 7.46 -5.07 -0.38
N SER A 132 7.83 -4.99 -1.65
CA SER A 132 8.69 -3.91 -2.18
C SER A 132 8.05 -2.52 -2.16
N GLY A 133 6.75 -2.42 -1.90
CA GLY A 133 6.05 -1.14 -1.75
C GLY A 133 6.21 -0.49 -0.39
N TRP A 134 6.85 -1.17 0.58
CA TRP A 134 7.25 -0.58 1.85
C TRP A 134 8.78 -0.39 1.87
N SER A 135 9.23 0.72 2.43
CA SER A 135 10.66 1.01 2.58
C SER A 135 10.94 1.85 3.82
N ALA A 136 12.20 1.81 4.28
CA ALA A 136 12.71 2.73 5.28
C ALA A 136 14.00 3.35 4.77
N ASN A 137 14.19 4.66 5.03
CA ASN A 137 15.44 5.33 4.72
C ASN A 137 16.57 4.80 5.61
N THR A 138 17.73 4.61 5.05
CA THR A 138 18.91 4.16 5.81
C THR A 138 19.52 5.27 6.69
N SER A 139 19.28 6.54 6.33
CA SER A 139 19.85 7.70 7.02
C SER A 139 19.10 8.10 8.28
N ASP A 140 17.78 8.08 8.28
CA ASP A 140 16.94 8.59 9.36
C ASP A 140 15.83 7.63 9.80
N GLY A 141 15.70 6.48 9.13
CA GLY A 141 14.68 5.48 9.42
C GLY A 141 13.25 5.89 9.04
N LYS A 142 13.04 7.03 8.34
CA LYS A 142 11.71 7.38 7.84
C LYS A 142 11.15 6.29 6.96
N GLN A 143 9.96 5.85 7.26
CA GLN A 143 9.27 4.81 6.50
C GLN A 143 8.35 5.42 5.44
N GLY A 144 8.26 4.74 4.31
CA GLY A 144 7.46 5.18 3.17
C GLY A 144 6.66 4.05 2.55
N ILE A 145 5.61 4.43 1.83
CA ILE A 145 4.76 3.53 1.06
C ILE A 145 4.70 3.99 -0.39
N GLN A 146 5.02 3.11 -1.29
CA GLN A 146 4.81 3.28 -2.71
C GLN A 146 3.38 2.88 -3.07
N TYR A 147 2.44 3.83 -3.06
CA TYR A 147 1.03 3.56 -3.30
C TYR A 147 0.75 2.85 -4.63
N GLY A 148 1.51 3.17 -5.69
CA GLY A 148 1.39 2.49 -6.98
C GLY A 148 1.67 0.98 -6.93
N ALA A 149 2.48 0.52 -5.97
CA ALA A 149 2.78 -0.88 -5.78
C ALA A 149 1.59 -1.68 -5.20
N LEU A 150 0.57 -1.02 -4.64
CA LEU A 150 -0.67 -1.66 -4.19
C LEU A 150 -1.51 -2.23 -5.35
N THR A 151 -1.26 -1.78 -6.59
CA THR A 151 -2.02 -2.24 -7.76
C THR A 151 -1.97 -3.77 -7.91
N VAL A 152 -0.81 -4.41 -7.75
CA VAL A 152 -0.67 -5.86 -7.89
C VAL A 152 -1.40 -6.62 -6.78
N PRO A 153 -1.21 -6.31 -5.49
CA PRO A 153 -2.03 -6.86 -4.41
C PRO A 153 -3.54 -6.68 -4.61
N LEU A 154 -3.97 -5.51 -5.09
CA LEU A 154 -5.39 -5.26 -5.38
C LEU A 154 -5.92 -6.13 -6.51
N VAL A 155 -5.16 -6.33 -7.60
CA VAL A 155 -5.53 -7.26 -8.68
C VAL A 155 -5.71 -8.67 -8.12
N ARG A 156 -4.78 -9.16 -7.31
CA ARG A 156 -4.87 -10.47 -6.67
C ARG A 156 -6.07 -10.57 -5.74
N ALA A 157 -6.31 -9.57 -4.90
CA ALA A 157 -7.44 -9.52 -3.98
C ALA A 157 -8.79 -9.57 -4.72
N VAL A 158 -8.92 -8.85 -5.85
CA VAL A 158 -10.13 -8.89 -6.69
C VAL A 158 -10.34 -10.27 -7.29
N GLN A 159 -9.29 -10.94 -7.78
CA GLN A 159 -9.39 -12.30 -8.32
C GLN A 159 -9.84 -13.31 -7.25
N GLU A 160 -9.30 -13.22 -6.03
CA GLU A 160 -9.69 -14.07 -4.90
C GLU A 160 -11.13 -13.82 -4.46
N LEU A 161 -11.56 -12.56 -4.48
CA LEU A 161 -12.94 -12.18 -4.17
C LEU A 161 -13.91 -12.72 -5.23
N ASP A 162 -13.61 -12.60 -6.52
CA ASP A 162 -14.41 -13.15 -7.63
C ASP A 162 -14.56 -14.67 -7.50
N ASN A 163 -13.46 -15.38 -7.24
CA ASN A 163 -13.49 -16.82 -7.02
C ASN A 163 -14.37 -17.20 -5.82
N SER A 164 -14.28 -16.45 -4.72
CA SER A 164 -15.09 -16.68 -3.52
C SER A 164 -16.58 -16.44 -3.78
N LEU A 165 -16.91 -15.43 -4.57
CA LEU A 165 -18.29 -15.15 -4.98
C LEU A 165 -18.86 -16.29 -5.84
N ARG A 166 -18.13 -16.75 -6.84
CA ARG A 166 -18.55 -17.89 -7.68
C ARG A 166 -18.81 -19.15 -6.87
N GLN A 167 -17.92 -19.49 -5.93
CA GLN A 167 -18.13 -20.64 -5.04
C GLN A 167 -19.39 -20.50 -4.18
N ARG A 168 -19.67 -19.29 -3.70
CA ARG A 168 -20.88 -19.02 -2.94
C ARG A 168 -22.14 -19.14 -3.81
N ASP A 169 -22.11 -18.65 -5.03
CA ASP A 169 -23.24 -18.75 -5.97
C ASP A 169 -23.52 -20.22 -6.31
N GLU A 170 -22.49 -21.03 -6.56
CA GLU A 170 -22.63 -22.48 -6.78
C GLU A 170 -23.25 -23.18 -5.55
N MET A 171 -22.83 -22.79 -4.34
CA MET A 171 -23.39 -23.33 -3.10
C MET A 171 -24.85 -22.93 -2.93
N VAL A 172 -25.24 -21.70 -3.25
CA VAL A 172 -26.61 -21.22 -3.20
C VAL A 172 -27.51 -22.07 -4.14
N VAL A 173 -27.10 -22.27 -5.39
CA VAL A 173 -27.82 -23.09 -6.36
C VAL A 173 -27.97 -24.53 -5.88
N SER A 174 -26.95 -25.11 -5.29
CA SER A 174 -26.97 -26.43 -4.70
C SER A 174 -28.00 -26.53 -3.55
N LEU A 175 -27.98 -25.57 -2.63
CA LEU A 175 -28.89 -25.51 -1.49
C LEU A 175 -30.34 -25.29 -1.92
N GLU A 176 -30.58 -24.46 -2.94
CA GLU A 176 -31.94 -24.26 -3.50
C GLU A 176 -32.50 -25.56 -4.10
N THR A 177 -31.66 -26.32 -4.83
CA THR A 177 -32.01 -27.60 -5.41
C THR A 177 -32.35 -28.62 -4.32
N GLU A 178 -31.53 -28.69 -3.27
CA GLU A 178 -31.73 -29.58 -2.14
C GLU A 178 -33.02 -29.24 -1.36
N LEU A 179 -33.27 -27.96 -1.14
CA LEU A 179 -34.50 -27.46 -0.50
C LEU A 179 -35.74 -27.78 -1.32
N ALA A 180 -35.70 -27.65 -2.64
CA ALA A 180 -36.80 -28.03 -3.52
C ALA A 180 -37.11 -29.53 -3.44
N ALA A 181 -36.08 -30.37 -3.45
CA ALA A 181 -36.21 -31.81 -3.29
C ALA A 181 -36.80 -32.19 -1.91
N GLN A 182 -36.35 -31.52 -0.85
CA GLN A 182 -36.88 -31.75 0.50
C GLN A 182 -38.35 -31.34 0.62
N ARG A 183 -38.73 -30.19 0.07
CA ARG A 183 -40.15 -29.75 0.03
C ARG A 183 -41.02 -30.74 -0.71
N SER A 184 -40.58 -31.27 -1.85
CA SER A 184 -41.32 -32.30 -2.60
C SER A 184 -41.52 -33.60 -1.79
N ARG A 185 -40.46 -34.07 -1.10
CA ARG A 185 -40.53 -35.23 -0.21
C ARG A 185 -41.52 -35.00 0.94
N SER A 186 -41.45 -33.85 1.60
CA SER A 186 -42.37 -33.50 2.69
C SER A 186 -43.83 -33.45 2.22
N ALA A 187 -44.12 -32.88 1.04
CA ALA A 187 -45.42 -32.83 0.46
C ALA A 187 -45.97 -34.26 0.15
N SER A 188 -45.09 -35.12 -0.40
CA SER A 188 -45.47 -36.53 -0.65
C SER A 188 -45.76 -37.30 0.64
N GLN A 189 -44.98 -37.08 1.69
CA GLN A 189 -45.22 -37.70 3.01
C GLN A 189 -46.52 -37.21 3.63
N GLN A 190 -46.81 -35.91 3.53
CA GLN A 190 -48.08 -35.36 4.03
C GLN A 190 -49.30 -36.00 3.34
N LEU A 191 -49.25 -36.12 2.01
CA LEU A 191 -50.33 -36.80 1.25
C LEU A 191 -50.53 -38.25 1.67
N GLN A 192 -49.45 -38.99 1.98
CA GLN A 192 -49.52 -40.36 2.51
C GLN A 192 -50.16 -40.42 3.89
N ILE A 193 -49.83 -39.47 4.77
CA ILE A 193 -50.42 -39.39 6.11
C ILE A 193 -51.90 -39.08 6.00
N ASP A 194 -52.30 -38.11 5.17
CA ASP A 194 -53.68 -37.72 5.00
C ASP A 194 -54.49 -38.89 4.47
N ALA A 195 -54.02 -39.69 3.51
CA ALA A 195 -54.65 -40.87 2.96
C ALA A 195 -54.77 -42.08 3.95
N LEU A 196 -54.02 -42.08 5.04
CA LEU A 196 -54.11 -43.11 6.11
C LEU A 196 -55.11 -42.74 7.21
N LEU A 197 -55.50 -41.46 7.24
CA LEU A 197 -56.45 -40.94 8.25
C LEU A 197 -57.88 -40.92 7.76
N GLU A 198 -58.10 -41.14 6.45
CA GLU A 198 -59.42 -41.42 5.84
C GLU A 198 -59.77 -42.92 5.89
#